data_c1163a60af931785a5403beaa106e8d4
#
_entry.id   c1163a60af931785a5403beaa106e8d4
#
_cell.length_a   1.000
_cell.length_b   1.000
_cell.length_c   1.000
_cell.angle_alpha   90.00
_cell.angle_beta   90.00
_cell.angle_gamma   90.00
#
_symmetry.space_group_name_H-M   'P 1'
#
loop_
_entity.id
_entity.type
_entity.pdbx_description
1 polymer ?
#
loop_
_entity_poly.entity_id
_entity_poly.type
_entity_poly.pdbx_seq_one_letter_code
_entity_poly.pdbx_strand_id
1 'polypeptide(L)'
;SMQAQLPEHAVLARIGGDEFAIMLREQDLPTAMQRAEALRATVEQFVFSWEGRPFRLYVSIGLLTLDANVTDWQTALSWSDSASQLAKLHGRNRVHCFNPEDGVLIEHQRQLQWISRLRDAIELDHFELFFQPVLPLQHQESGWHYEVLLRYRDPRTLEWIAPGQFLVAAERYGFLVAIDRWVLMKLCQWLANNPQHCAQLRQVNINLTAPSLLD
;
A
#
# COMPACT_ATOMS: atom_id res chain seq x y z
N SER A 1 25.71 -14.31 10.40
CA SER A 1 24.45 -13.58 10.63
C SER A 1 24.67 -12.12 10.20
N MET A 2 23.60 -11.44 9.73
CA MET A 2 23.65 -10.01 9.40
C MET A 2 24.20 -9.16 10.57
N GLN A 3 23.81 -9.47 11.78
CA GLN A 3 24.22 -8.75 12.99
C GLN A 3 25.74 -8.77 13.24
N ALA A 4 26.43 -9.83 12.82
CA ALA A 4 27.89 -9.95 12.98
C ALA A 4 28.70 -9.00 12.04
N GLN A 5 28.05 -8.38 11.07
CA GLN A 5 28.69 -7.44 10.14
C GLN A 5 28.34 -5.98 10.44
N LEU A 6 27.47 -5.76 11.40
CA LEU A 6 27.09 -4.42 11.82
C LEU A 6 28.03 -3.93 12.93
N PRO A 7 28.36 -2.63 12.95
CA PRO A 7 29.15 -2.05 14.04
C PRO A 7 28.38 -2.16 15.36
N GLU A 8 29.14 -2.15 16.46
CA GLU A 8 28.60 -2.33 17.83
C GLU A 8 27.45 -1.37 18.19
N HIS A 9 27.44 -0.19 17.56
CA HIS A 9 26.44 0.86 17.80
C HIS A 9 25.28 0.85 16.76
N ALA A 10 25.23 -0.13 15.87
CA ALA A 10 24.12 -0.26 14.93
C ALA A 10 22.88 -0.86 15.61
N VAL A 11 21.71 -0.34 15.26
CA VAL A 11 20.45 -0.90 15.70
C VAL A 11 19.81 -1.63 14.53
N LEU A 12 19.56 -2.92 14.69
CA LEU A 12 18.81 -3.74 13.74
C LEU A 12 17.42 -4.01 14.31
N ALA A 13 16.40 -3.65 13.56
CA ALA A 13 15.01 -3.91 13.92
C ALA A 13 14.27 -4.61 12.77
N ARG A 14 13.38 -5.55 13.09
CA ARG A 14 12.42 -6.11 12.15
C ARG A 14 11.15 -5.27 12.22
N ILE A 15 10.74 -4.68 11.08
CA ILE A 15 9.57 -3.80 10.99
C ILE A 15 8.31 -4.63 10.73
N GLY A 16 8.40 -5.61 9.83
CA GLY A 16 7.31 -6.50 9.52
C GLY A 16 7.67 -7.49 8.41
N GLY A 17 7.02 -8.64 8.36
CA GLY A 17 7.23 -9.62 7.29
C GLY A 17 8.72 -9.94 7.05
N ASP A 18 9.21 -9.63 5.87
CA ASP A 18 10.60 -9.74 5.40
C ASP A 18 11.37 -8.40 5.45
N GLU A 19 10.83 -7.39 6.11
CA GLU A 19 11.37 -6.04 6.16
C GLU A 19 12.14 -5.78 7.46
N PHE A 20 13.35 -5.23 7.30
CA PHE A 20 14.26 -4.88 8.38
C PHE A 20 14.74 -3.45 8.21
N ALA A 21 14.91 -2.74 9.32
CA ALA A 21 15.59 -1.45 9.38
C ALA A 21 16.90 -1.57 10.13
N ILE A 22 17.90 -0.84 9.63
CA ILE A 22 19.21 -0.72 10.27
C ILE A 22 19.52 0.76 10.43
N MET A 23 19.76 1.18 11.66
CA MET A 23 20.23 2.52 11.97
C MET A 23 21.73 2.48 12.27
N LEU A 24 22.49 3.24 11.47
CA LEU A 24 23.92 3.44 11.65
C LEU A 24 24.15 4.84 12.23
N ARG A 25 24.97 4.95 13.26
CA ARG A 25 25.34 6.23 13.87
C ARG A 25 26.66 6.73 13.32
N GLU A 26 26.78 8.06 13.18
CA GLU A 26 28.03 8.76 12.89
C GLU A 26 28.77 8.22 11.65
N GLN A 27 28.05 7.92 10.59
CA GLN A 27 28.61 7.44 9.33
C GLN A 27 28.40 8.49 8.24
N ASP A 28 29.44 8.75 7.45
CA ASP A 28 29.28 9.46 6.19
C ASP A 28 28.59 8.57 5.13
N LEU A 29 27.99 9.20 4.13
CA LEU A 29 27.26 8.51 3.09
C LEU A 29 28.10 7.47 2.33
N PRO A 30 29.37 7.74 1.92
CA PRO A 30 30.23 6.74 1.28
C PRO A 30 30.45 5.50 2.14
N THR A 31 30.74 5.67 3.42
CA THR A 31 30.93 4.56 4.37
C THR A 31 29.64 3.77 4.58
N ALA A 32 28.50 4.45 4.72
CA ALA A 32 27.20 3.81 4.85
C ALA A 32 26.84 3.00 3.59
N MET A 33 27.11 3.55 2.40
CA MET A 33 26.91 2.85 1.11
C MET A 33 27.78 1.60 1.01
N GLN A 34 29.04 1.68 1.35
CA GLN A 34 29.96 0.53 1.35
C GLN A 34 29.48 -0.58 2.30
N ARG A 35 28.97 -0.22 3.48
CA ARG A 35 28.40 -1.18 4.44
C ARG A 35 27.12 -1.83 3.92
N ALA A 36 26.25 -1.04 3.32
CA ALA A 36 25.03 -1.55 2.74
C ALA A 36 25.31 -2.55 1.59
N GLU A 37 26.30 -2.25 0.74
CA GLU A 37 26.73 -3.18 -0.32
C GLU A 37 27.39 -4.45 0.26
N ALA A 38 28.19 -4.35 1.30
CA ALA A 38 28.77 -5.50 1.97
C ALA A 38 27.66 -6.40 2.58
N LEU A 39 26.63 -5.80 3.18
CA LEU A 39 25.49 -6.52 3.72
C LEU A 39 24.70 -7.22 2.59
N ARG A 40 24.41 -6.51 1.49
CA ARG A 40 23.75 -7.05 0.31
C ARG A 40 24.51 -8.27 -0.24
N ALA A 41 25.83 -8.12 -0.44
CA ALA A 41 26.69 -9.19 -0.94
C ALA A 41 26.70 -10.42 0.00
N THR A 42 26.66 -10.19 1.31
CA THR A 42 26.59 -11.28 2.30
C THR A 42 25.28 -12.07 2.18
N VAL A 43 24.16 -11.36 2.00
CA VAL A 43 22.86 -12.02 1.80
C VAL A 43 22.85 -12.81 0.49
N GLU A 44 23.39 -12.24 -0.58
CA GLU A 44 23.48 -12.90 -1.89
C GLU A 44 24.34 -14.18 -1.87
N GLN A 45 25.42 -14.17 -1.09
CA GLN A 45 26.30 -15.34 -0.93
C GLN A 45 25.72 -16.38 0.01
N PHE A 46 24.71 -16.03 0.80
CA PHE A 46 24.10 -16.95 1.75
C PHE A 46 23.15 -17.90 1.03
N VAL A 47 23.44 -19.19 1.13
CA VAL A 47 22.57 -20.25 0.61
C VAL A 47 21.76 -20.83 1.76
N PHE A 48 20.46 -20.59 1.72
CA PHE A 48 19.52 -21.19 2.65
C PHE A 48 19.09 -22.57 2.15
N SER A 49 19.19 -23.60 3.00
CA SER A 49 18.72 -24.94 2.65
C SER A 49 17.43 -25.28 3.41
N TRP A 50 16.38 -25.64 2.68
CA TRP A 50 15.12 -26.10 3.24
C TRP A 50 14.74 -27.44 2.61
N GLU A 51 14.49 -28.45 3.42
CA GLU A 51 14.19 -29.82 2.96
C GLU A 51 15.17 -30.33 1.89
N GLY A 52 16.47 -30.03 2.07
CA GLY A 52 17.52 -30.44 1.15
C GLY A 52 17.60 -29.65 -0.17
N ARG A 53 16.75 -28.63 -0.34
CA ARG A 53 16.78 -27.74 -1.51
C ARG A 53 17.49 -26.42 -1.18
N PRO A 54 18.48 -26.00 -1.98
CA PRO A 54 19.16 -24.74 -1.77
C PRO A 54 18.32 -23.57 -2.34
N PHE A 55 18.17 -22.50 -1.56
CA PHE A 55 17.55 -21.25 -1.96
C PHE A 55 18.56 -20.12 -1.85
N ARG A 56 18.64 -19.27 -2.85
CA ARG A 56 19.39 -18.03 -2.81
C ARG A 56 18.47 -16.90 -2.36
N LEU A 57 18.97 -16.09 -1.45
CA LEU A 57 18.27 -14.91 -0.94
C LEU A 57 18.86 -13.66 -1.56
N TYR A 58 18.03 -12.68 -1.81
CA TYR A 58 18.42 -11.38 -2.32
C TYR A 58 17.78 -10.29 -1.47
N VAL A 59 18.47 -9.17 -1.32
CA VAL A 59 17.95 -8.03 -0.58
C VAL A 59 18.06 -6.76 -1.42
N SER A 60 17.01 -5.94 -1.39
CA SER A 60 17.03 -4.58 -1.93
C SER A 60 17.08 -3.61 -0.75
N ILE A 61 18.01 -2.68 -0.77
CA ILE A 61 18.30 -1.81 0.36
C ILE A 61 18.05 -0.36 -0.05
N GLY A 62 17.20 0.35 0.70
CA GLY A 62 17.08 1.79 0.65
C GLY A 62 17.98 2.41 1.71
N LEU A 63 18.86 3.31 1.32
CA LEU A 63 19.74 4.05 2.20
C LEU A 63 19.28 5.50 2.31
N LEU A 64 19.14 6.00 3.53
CA LEU A 64 18.77 7.38 3.83
C LEU A 64 19.79 7.99 4.77
N THR A 65 20.24 9.20 4.47
CA THR A 65 21.01 10.02 5.41
C THR A 65 20.05 10.82 6.27
N LEU A 66 20.13 10.68 7.58
CA LEU A 66 19.35 11.47 8.53
C LEU A 66 20.01 12.81 8.75
N ASP A 67 19.44 13.84 8.17
CA ASP A 67 19.87 15.24 8.32
C ASP A 67 18.76 16.09 8.94
N ALA A 68 18.94 17.41 8.96
CA ALA A 68 17.97 18.35 9.53
C ALA A 68 16.61 18.40 8.79
N ASN A 69 16.52 17.82 7.60
CA ASN A 69 15.27 17.74 6.83
C ASN A 69 14.38 16.57 7.27
N VAL A 70 14.95 15.60 7.99
CA VAL A 70 14.21 14.47 8.54
C VAL A 70 13.67 14.85 9.90
N THR A 71 12.41 15.31 9.93
CA THR A 71 11.78 15.90 11.12
C THR A 71 11.25 14.88 12.12
N ASP A 72 10.96 13.66 11.67
CA ASP A 72 10.37 12.59 12.48
C ASP A 72 10.72 11.20 11.93
N TRP A 73 10.46 10.17 12.72
CA TRP A 73 10.76 8.79 12.35
C TRP A 73 9.85 8.25 11.24
N GLN A 74 8.60 8.74 11.13
CA GLN A 74 7.67 8.34 10.07
C GLN A 74 8.21 8.78 8.71
N THR A 75 8.69 10.02 8.63
CA THR A 75 9.34 10.57 7.44
C THR A 75 10.59 9.76 7.08
N ALA A 76 11.44 9.43 8.06
CA ALA A 76 12.63 8.61 7.83
C ALA A 76 12.29 7.23 7.24
N LEU A 77 11.30 6.55 7.81
CA LEU A 77 10.84 5.25 7.31
C LEU A 77 10.23 5.36 5.91
N SER A 78 9.40 6.35 5.67
CA SER A 78 8.77 6.57 4.36
C SER A 78 9.81 6.82 3.26
N TRP A 79 10.82 7.62 3.52
CA TRP A 79 11.87 7.92 2.56
C TRP A 79 12.81 6.73 2.33
N SER A 80 13.16 5.99 3.37
CA SER A 80 13.97 4.77 3.21
C SER A 80 13.20 3.65 2.50
N ASP A 81 11.89 3.52 2.73
CA ASP A 81 11.03 2.61 1.96
C ASP A 81 10.96 3.02 0.49
N SER A 82 10.82 4.32 0.21
CA SER A 82 10.85 4.85 -1.16
C SER A 82 12.14 4.47 -1.88
N ALA A 83 13.29 4.64 -1.25
CA ALA A 83 14.57 4.23 -1.81
C ALA A 83 14.65 2.70 -2.01
N SER A 84 14.15 1.90 -1.06
CA SER A 84 14.09 0.43 -1.17
C SER A 84 13.20 0.00 -2.34
N GLN A 85 12.08 0.66 -2.56
CA GLN A 85 11.20 0.39 -3.70
C GLN A 85 11.88 0.70 -5.04
N LEU A 86 12.64 1.81 -5.14
CA LEU A 86 13.43 2.09 -6.34
C LEU A 86 14.51 1.03 -6.57
N ALA A 87 15.17 0.55 -5.53
CA ALA A 87 16.08 -0.57 -5.65
C ALA A 87 15.40 -1.83 -6.20
N LYS A 88 14.15 -2.11 -5.77
CA LYS A 88 13.32 -3.22 -6.29
C LYS A 88 12.93 -2.99 -7.77
N LEU A 89 12.54 -1.77 -8.14
CA LEU A 89 12.14 -1.41 -9.51
C LEU A 89 13.31 -1.47 -10.50
N HIS A 90 14.48 -1.03 -10.10
CA HIS A 90 15.67 -1.01 -10.94
C HIS A 90 16.35 -2.39 -11.12
N GLY A 91 15.69 -3.47 -10.73
CA GLY A 91 16.16 -4.84 -10.98
C GLY A 91 16.53 -5.62 -9.73
N ARG A 92 16.13 -5.15 -8.54
CA ARG A 92 16.34 -5.81 -7.23
C ARG A 92 17.82 -6.02 -6.89
N ASN A 93 18.10 -6.65 -5.76
CA ASN A 93 19.44 -7.04 -5.29
C ASN A 93 20.48 -5.91 -5.40
N ARG A 94 20.14 -4.73 -4.90
CA ARG A 94 21.00 -3.52 -4.94
C ARG A 94 20.71 -2.57 -3.81
N VAL A 95 21.63 -1.63 -3.62
CA VAL A 95 21.44 -0.47 -2.74
C VAL A 95 21.01 0.72 -3.58
N HIS A 96 20.02 1.48 -3.11
CA HIS A 96 19.64 2.78 -3.65
C HIS A 96 19.69 3.82 -2.52
N CYS A 97 20.39 4.93 -2.77
CA CYS A 97 20.40 6.05 -1.84
C CYS A 97 19.22 6.97 -2.13
N PHE A 98 18.49 7.34 -1.10
CA PHE A 98 17.36 8.27 -1.22
C PHE A 98 17.81 9.60 -1.82
N ASN A 99 17.04 10.06 -2.79
CA ASN A 99 17.09 11.41 -3.33
C ASN A 99 15.68 12.03 -3.14
N PRO A 100 15.54 13.31 -2.76
CA PRO A 100 14.24 13.96 -2.63
C PRO A 100 13.32 13.83 -3.84
N GLU A 101 13.87 13.71 -5.05
CA GLU A 101 13.11 13.48 -6.28
C GLU A 101 12.52 12.07 -6.39
N ASP A 102 13.02 11.10 -5.65
CA ASP A 102 12.60 9.69 -5.69
C ASP A 102 11.15 9.51 -5.25
N GLY A 103 10.71 10.27 -4.25
CA GLY A 103 9.33 10.22 -3.75
C GLY A 103 8.30 10.59 -4.81
N VAL A 104 8.61 11.58 -5.64
CA VAL A 104 7.73 12.02 -6.75
C VAL A 104 7.64 10.93 -7.83
N LEU A 105 8.77 10.30 -8.16
CA LEU A 105 8.82 9.22 -9.17
C LEU A 105 8.03 7.99 -8.72
N ILE A 106 8.17 7.58 -7.46
CA ILE A 106 7.47 6.42 -6.91
C ILE A 106 5.97 6.68 -6.86
N GLU A 107 5.56 7.85 -6.38
CA GLU A 107 4.14 8.19 -6.33
C GLU A 107 3.54 8.24 -7.73
N HIS A 108 4.25 8.81 -8.69
CA HIS A 108 3.82 8.80 -10.08
C HIS A 108 3.69 7.38 -10.65
N GLN A 109 4.66 6.50 -10.38
CA GLN A 109 4.58 5.10 -10.79
C GLN A 109 3.46 4.32 -10.11
N ARG A 110 3.22 4.55 -8.82
CA ARG A 110 2.05 3.98 -8.10
C ARG A 110 0.74 4.41 -8.76
N GLN A 111 0.60 5.68 -9.08
CA GLN A 111 -0.59 6.19 -9.75
C GLN A 111 -0.79 5.58 -11.14
N LEU A 112 0.29 5.43 -11.93
CA LEU A 112 0.22 4.77 -13.24
C LEU A 112 -0.21 3.30 -13.13
N GLN A 113 0.26 2.57 -12.12
CA GLN A 113 -0.18 1.19 -11.87
C GLN A 113 -1.68 1.11 -11.53
N TRP A 114 -2.23 2.12 -10.86
CA TRP A 114 -3.64 2.17 -10.56
C TRP A 114 -4.53 2.36 -11.79
N ILE A 115 -4.05 2.98 -12.86
CA ILE A 115 -4.84 3.16 -14.09
C ILE A 115 -5.32 1.80 -14.64
N SER A 116 -4.39 0.85 -14.82
CA SER A 116 -4.75 -0.49 -15.31
C SER A 116 -5.64 -1.22 -14.31
N ARG A 117 -5.28 -1.19 -13.01
CA ARG A 117 -6.05 -1.85 -11.95
C ARG A 117 -7.47 -1.33 -11.83
N LEU A 118 -7.69 -0.02 -11.95
CA LEU A 118 -9.03 0.60 -11.87
C LEU A 118 -9.89 0.24 -13.07
N ARG A 119 -9.29 0.20 -14.28
CA ARG A 119 -10.00 -0.27 -15.47
C ARG A 119 -10.45 -1.71 -15.30
N ASP A 120 -9.52 -2.60 -14.94
CA ASP A 120 -9.81 -4.02 -14.70
C ASP A 120 -10.83 -4.20 -13.57
N ALA A 121 -10.77 -3.35 -12.53
CA ALA A 121 -11.69 -3.43 -11.41
C ALA A 121 -13.14 -3.11 -11.81
N ILE A 122 -13.34 -2.18 -12.73
CA ILE A 122 -14.66 -1.82 -13.26
C ILE A 122 -15.16 -2.91 -14.23
N GLU A 123 -14.29 -3.40 -15.12
CA GLU A 123 -14.64 -4.36 -16.17
C GLU A 123 -14.79 -5.79 -15.66
N LEU A 124 -13.92 -6.21 -14.74
CA LEU A 124 -13.83 -7.59 -14.22
C LEU A 124 -14.35 -7.75 -12.79
N ASP A 125 -15.03 -6.71 -12.27
CA ASP A 125 -15.71 -6.77 -10.97
C ASP A 125 -14.78 -7.00 -9.77
N HIS A 126 -13.62 -6.35 -9.74
CA HIS A 126 -12.66 -6.46 -8.63
C HIS A 126 -12.99 -5.51 -7.46
N PHE A 127 -14.07 -4.75 -7.54
CA PHE A 127 -14.58 -3.98 -6.42
C PHE A 127 -15.58 -4.80 -5.60
N GLU A 128 -15.71 -4.44 -4.31
CA GLU A 128 -16.67 -5.03 -3.39
C GLU A 128 -17.30 -3.93 -2.54
N LEU A 129 -18.58 -4.12 -2.19
CA LEU A 129 -19.31 -3.22 -1.30
C LEU A 129 -19.36 -3.79 0.10
N PHE A 130 -18.84 -3.01 1.04
CA PHE A 130 -18.94 -3.26 2.47
C PHE A 130 -20.01 -2.38 3.08
N PHE A 131 -20.69 -2.87 4.10
CA PHE A 131 -21.76 -2.16 4.79
C PHE A 131 -21.34 -1.87 6.22
N GLN A 132 -21.34 -0.59 6.58
CA GLN A 132 -21.09 -0.16 7.95
C GLN A 132 -22.41 0.24 8.59
N PRO A 133 -22.90 -0.52 9.61
CA PRO A 133 -24.17 -0.20 10.26
C PRO A 133 -24.06 1.12 11.02
N VAL A 134 -25.14 1.91 10.95
CA VAL A 134 -25.34 3.14 11.73
C VAL A 134 -26.44 2.86 12.74
N LEU A 135 -26.10 2.98 14.02
CA LEU A 135 -27.03 2.70 15.12
C LEU A 135 -27.52 4.01 15.75
N PRO A 136 -28.84 4.20 15.87
CA PRO A 136 -29.39 5.35 16.57
C PRO A 136 -29.10 5.27 18.07
N LEU A 137 -28.63 6.39 18.67
CA LEU A 137 -28.28 6.43 20.09
C LEU A 137 -29.48 6.71 21.01
N GLN A 138 -30.54 7.32 20.49
CA GLN A 138 -31.65 7.82 21.33
C GLN A 138 -32.98 7.07 21.16
N HIS A 139 -33.24 6.47 20.02
CA HIS A 139 -34.46 5.70 19.78
C HIS A 139 -34.12 4.44 18.99
N GLN A 140 -34.67 3.30 19.40
CA GLN A 140 -34.59 2.07 18.62
C GLN A 140 -35.62 2.15 17.46
N GLU A 141 -35.21 2.77 16.36
CA GLU A 141 -35.95 2.62 15.13
C GLU A 141 -35.68 1.21 14.56
N SER A 142 -36.75 0.48 14.25
CA SER A 142 -36.62 -0.82 13.60
C SER A 142 -36.25 -0.64 12.13
N GLY A 143 -35.21 -1.34 11.67
CA GLY A 143 -34.77 -1.36 10.28
C GLY A 143 -33.29 -1.09 10.12
N TRP A 144 -32.81 -1.29 8.90
CA TRP A 144 -31.38 -1.17 8.58
C TRP A 144 -31.02 0.27 8.19
N HIS A 145 -30.02 0.80 8.88
CA HIS A 145 -29.33 2.05 8.52
C HIS A 145 -27.85 1.73 8.36
N TYR A 146 -27.27 2.03 7.20
CA TYR A 146 -25.86 1.79 6.99
C TYR A 146 -25.26 2.70 5.92
N GLU A 147 -23.93 2.78 5.94
CA GLU A 147 -23.13 3.40 4.91
C GLU A 147 -22.50 2.31 4.04
N VAL A 148 -22.47 2.55 2.74
CA VAL A 148 -21.81 1.69 1.76
C VAL A 148 -20.39 2.18 1.55
N LEU A 149 -19.44 1.27 1.76
CA LEU A 149 -18.01 1.52 1.66
C LEU A 149 -17.40 0.65 0.56
N LEU A 150 -16.74 1.30 -0.39
CA LEU A 150 -16.04 0.62 -1.46
C LEU A 150 -14.74 -0.03 -0.96
N ARG A 151 -14.40 -1.21 -1.50
CA ARG A 151 -13.11 -1.86 -1.36
C ARG A 151 -12.66 -2.39 -2.72
N TYR A 152 -11.36 -2.34 -2.98
CA TYR A 152 -10.76 -3.03 -4.11
C TYR A 152 -10.19 -4.35 -3.61
N ARG A 153 -10.48 -5.44 -4.31
CA ARG A 153 -9.91 -6.75 -4.04
C ARG A 153 -8.77 -7.00 -5.01
N ASP A 154 -7.54 -7.06 -4.51
CA ASP A 154 -6.39 -7.37 -5.35
C ASP A 154 -6.50 -8.82 -5.85
N PRO A 155 -6.57 -9.07 -7.17
CA PRO A 155 -6.75 -10.43 -7.70
C PRO A 155 -5.54 -11.34 -7.48
N ARG A 156 -4.37 -10.78 -7.14
CA ARG A 156 -3.13 -11.54 -6.92
C ARG A 156 -2.94 -11.92 -5.46
N THR A 157 -3.15 -10.97 -4.55
CA THR A 157 -2.95 -11.18 -3.10
C THR A 157 -4.23 -11.54 -2.37
N LEU A 158 -5.40 -11.31 -3.00
CA LEU A 158 -6.73 -11.44 -2.43
C LEU A 158 -6.99 -10.50 -1.25
N GLU A 159 -6.13 -9.53 -1.03
CA GLU A 159 -6.26 -8.53 0.01
C GLU A 159 -7.27 -7.44 -0.34
N TRP A 160 -7.90 -6.89 0.68
CA TRP A 160 -8.82 -5.76 0.57
C TRP A 160 -8.06 -4.45 0.70
N ILE A 161 -8.18 -3.60 -0.30
CA ILE A 161 -7.52 -2.31 -0.35
C ILE A 161 -8.55 -1.20 -0.15
N ALA A 162 -8.26 -0.31 0.80
CA ALA A 162 -9.12 0.81 1.13
C ALA A 162 -9.08 1.92 0.06
N PRO A 163 -10.16 2.69 -0.11
CA PRO A 163 -10.27 3.74 -1.14
C PRO A 163 -9.15 4.77 -1.12
N GLY A 164 -8.64 5.15 0.05
CA GLY A 164 -7.56 6.13 0.17
C GLY A 164 -6.29 5.80 -0.61
N GLN A 165 -6.07 4.53 -0.95
CA GLN A 165 -4.89 4.11 -1.73
C GLN A 165 -5.06 4.29 -3.24
N PHE A 166 -6.28 4.36 -3.76
CA PHE A 166 -6.53 4.45 -5.20
C PHE A 166 -7.38 5.64 -5.63
N LEU A 167 -8.14 6.29 -4.74
CA LEU A 167 -9.00 7.41 -5.11
C LEU A 167 -8.23 8.61 -5.66
N VAL A 168 -7.02 8.88 -5.17
CA VAL A 168 -6.17 9.96 -5.70
C VAL A 168 -5.82 9.70 -7.18
N ALA A 169 -5.50 8.45 -7.51
CA ALA A 169 -5.27 8.05 -8.89
C ALA A 169 -6.57 8.09 -9.71
N ALA A 170 -7.68 7.62 -9.12
CA ALA A 170 -9.00 7.65 -9.77
C ALA A 170 -9.43 9.08 -10.12
N GLU A 171 -9.22 10.04 -9.23
CA GLU A 171 -9.49 11.46 -9.47
C GLU A 171 -8.62 12.01 -10.60
N ARG A 172 -7.31 11.83 -10.47
CA ARG A 172 -6.33 12.37 -11.43
C ARG A 172 -6.53 11.86 -12.85
N TYR A 173 -6.98 10.63 -13.01
CA TYR A 173 -7.14 9.97 -14.31
C TYR A 173 -8.59 9.79 -14.76
N GLY A 174 -9.54 10.44 -14.07
CA GLY A 174 -10.93 10.54 -14.51
C GLY A 174 -11.77 9.27 -14.32
N PHE A 175 -11.42 8.42 -13.38
CA PHE A 175 -12.18 7.19 -13.09
C PHE A 175 -13.32 7.37 -12.07
N LEU A 176 -13.41 8.52 -11.38
CA LEU A 176 -14.35 8.70 -10.28
C LEU A 176 -15.81 8.47 -10.70
N VAL A 177 -16.26 9.06 -11.81
CA VAL A 177 -17.64 8.89 -12.32
C VAL A 177 -17.95 7.43 -12.65
N ALA A 178 -17.00 6.71 -13.26
CA ALA A 178 -17.17 5.30 -13.59
C ALA A 178 -17.25 4.43 -12.32
N ILE A 179 -16.44 4.74 -11.29
CA ILE A 179 -16.48 4.06 -9.98
C ILE A 179 -17.83 4.32 -9.30
N ASP A 180 -18.29 5.57 -9.23
CA ASP A 180 -19.54 5.92 -8.58
C ASP A 180 -20.74 5.25 -9.29
N ARG A 181 -20.73 5.22 -10.63
CA ARG A 181 -21.72 4.48 -11.42
C ARG A 181 -21.69 2.97 -11.11
N TRP A 182 -20.52 2.38 -11.00
CA TRP A 182 -20.35 0.97 -10.63
C TRP A 182 -20.95 0.70 -9.23
N VAL A 183 -20.64 1.55 -8.25
CA VAL A 183 -21.18 1.44 -6.87
C VAL A 183 -22.70 1.48 -6.86
N LEU A 184 -23.29 2.46 -7.54
CA LEU A 184 -24.75 2.61 -7.63
C LEU A 184 -25.39 1.40 -8.29
N MET A 185 -24.87 0.96 -9.43
CA MET A 185 -25.41 -0.21 -10.15
C MET A 185 -25.34 -1.47 -9.30
N LYS A 186 -24.21 -1.73 -8.65
CA LYS A 186 -24.02 -2.92 -7.78
C LYS A 186 -24.95 -2.90 -6.58
N LEU A 187 -25.08 -1.75 -5.91
CA LEU A 187 -26.01 -1.62 -4.80
C LEU A 187 -27.46 -1.86 -5.23
N CYS A 188 -27.89 -1.23 -6.32
CA CYS A 188 -29.26 -1.42 -6.85
C CYS A 188 -29.52 -2.88 -7.24
N GLN A 189 -28.58 -3.54 -7.91
CA GLN A 189 -28.67 -4.97 -8.25
C GLN A 189 -28.78 -5.85 -7.01
N TRP A 190 -27.93 -5.56 -6.00
CA TRP A 190 -27.95 -6.31 -4.75
C TRP A 190 -29.28 -6.15 -4.02
N LEU A 191 -29.81 -4.91 -3.90
CA LEU A 191 -31.11 -4.64 -3.28
C LEU A 191 -32.26 -5.33 -4.04
N ALA A 192 -32.23 -5.30 -5.35
CA ALA A 192 -33.25 -5.99 -6.19
C ALA A 192 -33.26 -7.51 -5.97
N ASN A 193 -32.04 -8.09 -5.76
CA ASN A 193 -31.90 -9.52 -5.50
C ASN A 193 -32.14 -9.90 -4.01
N ASN A 194 -32.31 -8.93 -3.13
CA ASN A 194 -32.56 -9.13 -1.69
C ASN A 194 -33.79 -8.38 -1.20
N PRO A 195 -35.01 -8.70 -1.69
CA PRO A 195 -36.23 -7.95 -1.40
C PRO A 195 -36.60 -7.96 0.09
N GLN A 196 -36.31 -9.03 0.81
CA GLN A 196 -36.54 -9.10 2.26
C GLN A 196 -35.67 -8.09 3.03
N HIS A 197 -34.41 -7.90 2.63
CA HIS A 197 -33.54 -6.88 3.20
C HIS A 197 -34.04 -5.48 2.82
N CYS A 198 -34.41 -5.29 1.56
CA CYS A 198 -34.94 -4.01 1.05
C CYS A 198 -36.19 -3.57 1.81
N ALA A 199 -37.06 -4.50 2.18
CA ALA A 199 -38.27 -4.21 2.98
C ALA A 199 -37.97 -3.69 4.40
N GLN A 200 -36.82 -4.03 4.93
CA GLN A 200 -36.33 -3.59 6.25
C GLN A 200 -35.35 -2.41 6.17
N LEU A 201 -34.94 -2.01 4.97
CA LEU A 201 -34.02 -0.91 4.77
C LEU A 201 -34.72 0.42 5.03
N ARG A 202 -34.16 1.23 5.92
CA ARG A 202 -34.62 2.59 6.22
C ARG A 202 -33.79 3.63 5.52
N GLN A 203 -32.48 3.46 5.59
CA GLN A 203 -31.55 4.42 5.00
C GLN A 203 -30.25 3.73 4.58
N VAL A 204 -29.78 4.09 3.39
CA VAL A 204 -28.44 3.77 2.91
C VAL A 204 -27.74 5.05 2.51
N ASN A 205 -26.53 5.24 3.04
CA ASN A 205 -25.65 6.34 2.67
C ASN A 205 -24.62 5.85 1.67
N ILE A 206 -24.40 6.63 0.63
CA ILE A 206 -23.43 6.34 -0.43
C ILE A 206 -22.57 7.58 -0.62
N ASN A 207 -21.26 7.39 -0.66
CA ASN A 207 -20.32 8.45 -0.98
C ASN A 207 -20.25 8.60 -2.50
N LEU A 208 -20.64 9.76 -3.02
CA LEU A 208 -20.53 10.12 -4.43
C LEU A 208 -19.62 11.33 -4.58
N THR A 209 -18.93 11.39 -5.70
CA THR A 209 -18.06 12.52 -6.03
C THR A 209 -18.87 13.63 -6.70
N ALA A 210 -18.43 14.88 -6.53
CA ALA A 210 -19.10 16.04 -7.13
C ALA A 210 -19.25 15.93 -8.66
N PRO A 211 -18.26 15.45 -9.44
CA PRO A 211 -18.45 15.22 -10.87
C PRO A 211 -19.62 14.29 -11.22
N SER A 212 -19.86 13.26 -10.42
CA SER A 212 -20.93 12.28 -10.67
C SER A 212 -22.34 12.84 -10.45
N LEU A 213 -22.45 13.95 -9.74
CA LEU A 213 -23.75 14.63 -9.53
C LEU A 213 -24.13 15.55 -10.69
N LEU A 214 -23.22 15.81 -11.61
CA LEU A 214 -23.40 16.69 -12.76
C LEU A 214 -23.54 15.91 -14.08
N ASP A 215 -23.34 14.59 -14.07
CA ASP A 215 -23.43 13.64 -15.18
C ASP A 215 -24.76 12.88 -15.13
#